data_c2d10b18ddd03ab1192de143911c11cc
#
_entry.id   c2d10b18ddd03ab1192de143911c11cc
#
_cell.length_a   1.000
_cell.length_b   1.000
_cell.length_c   1.000
_cell.angle_alpha   90.00
_cell.angle_beta   90.00
_cell.angle_gamma   90.00
#
_symmetry.space_group_name_H-M   'P 1'
#
loop_
_entity.id
_entity.type
_entity.pdbx_description
1 polymer ?
#
loop_
_entity_poly.entity_id
_entity_poly.type
_entity_poly.pdbx_seq_one_letter_code
_entity_poly.pdbx_strand_id
1 'polypeptide(L)'
;SWSYPYITRLATRGVVGGVTATTYGPKQTVKWGEALKMVLRSAGYPAQTELSGNNWAANYLTYAYNNGIVTSNKIDLTKSITRLEMAELVVRALKLQPATSVNAGITPPTDTVNGYVYALYNLGIVSGDSSSGKNLYLPGSTLLRDEMAKIVCGVMDQAK
;
A
#
# COMPACT_ATOMS: atom_id res chain seq x y z
N SER A 1 -15.35 12.88 -3.17
CA SER A 1 -14.46 12.18 -2.22
C SER A 1 -13.06 12.78 -2.28
N TRP A 2 -12.40 12.90 -1.13
CA TRP A 2 -11.02 13.39 -1.07
C TRP A 2 -10.05 12.47 -1.84
N SER A 3 -10.40 11.21 -2.03
CA SER A 3 -9.57 10.23 -2.73
C SER A 3 -9.68 10.33 -4.25
N TYR A 4 -10.66 11.07 -4.78
CA TYR A 4 -10.91 11.12 -6.23
C TYR A 4 -9.70 11.51 -7.07
N PRO A 5 -8.92 12.55 -6.71
CA PRO A 5 -7.73 12.88 -7.49
C PRO A 5 -6.69 11.77 -7.53
N TYR A 6 -6.54 11.03 -6.42
CA TYR A 6 -5.60 9.91 -6.37
C TYR A 6 -6.07 8.75 -7.24
N ILE A 7 -7.36 8.43 -7.20
CA ILE A 7 -7.96 7.36 -8.01
C ILE A 7 -7.79 7.66 -9.49
N THR A 8 -8.06 8.90 -9.92
CA THR A 8 -7.91 9.32 -11.31
C THR A 8 -6.45 9.18 -11.76
N ARG A 9 -5.50 9.60 -10.93
CA ARG A 9 -4.08 9.47 -11.22
C ARG A 9 -3.66 8.02 -11.39
N LEU A 10 -4.14 7.11 -10.54
CA LEU A 10 -3.84 5.69 -10.62
C LEU A 10 -4.42 5.06 -11.89
N ALA A 11 -5.64 5.42 -12.26
CA ALA A 11 -6.27 4.95 -13.49
C ALA A 11 -5.49 5.39 -14.72
N THR A 12 -5.06 6.64 -14.77
CA THR A 12 -4.26 7.20 -15.86
C THR A 12 -2.92 6.47 -16.00
N ARG A 13 -2.33 6.03 -14.90
CA ARG A 13 -1.06 5.29 -14.87
C ARG A 13 -1.24 3.79 -15.07
N GLY A 14 -2.48 3.28 -15.24
CA GLY A 14 -2.75 1.87 -15.41
C GLY A 14 -2.57 1.04 -14.14
N VAL A 15 -2.54 1.66 -12.97
CA VAL A 15 -2.41 0.96 -11.67
C VAL A 15 -3.74 0.36 -11.26
N VAL A 16 -4.84 1.06 -11.51
CA VAL A 16 -6.19 0.57 -11.31
C VAL A 16 -6.98 0.71 -12.61
N GLY A 17 -7.91 -0.19 -12.85
CA GLY A 17 -8.70 -0.20 -14.09
C GLY A 17 -10.14 0.21 -13.86
N GLY A 18 -10.83 0.64 -14.96
CA GLY A 18 -12.28 0.82 -15.00
C GLY A 18 -12.83 1.86 -14.05
N VAL A 19 -12.20 2.99 -13.86
CA VAL A 19 -12.38 3.74 -12.63
C VAL A 19 -13.17 5.01 -12.79
N THR A 20 -14.30 5.05 -12.07
CA THR A 20 -14.90 6.27 -11.55
C THR A 20 -14.84 6.22 -10.02
N ALA A 21 -15.08 7.33 -9.33
CA ALA A 21 -15.11 7.33 -7.86
C ALA A 21 -16.17 6.37 -7.31
N THR A 22 -17.25 6.13 -8.04
CA THR A 22 -18.31 5.22 -7.63
C THR A 22 -17.98 3.76 -7.85
N THR A 23 -17.25 3.43 -8.93
CA THR A 23 -16.89 2.03 -9.26
C THR A 23 -15.65 1.54 -8.54
N TYR A 24 -14.83 2.45 -8.01
CA TYR A 24 -13.64 2.08 -7.25
C TYR A 24 -13.96 1.50 -5.87
N GLY A 25 -15.11 1.85 -5.28
CA GLY A 25 -15.51 1.37 -3.96
C GLY A 25 -14.60 1.90 -2.85
N PRO A 26 -14.48 3.23 -2.64
CA PRO A 26 -13.45 3.81 -1.76
C PRO A 26 -13.56 3.39 -0.29
N LYS A 27 -14.74 2.96 0.15
CA LYS A 27 -14.95 2.52 1.54
C LYS A 27 -14.81 1.00 1.74
N GLN A 28 -14.50 0.26 0.68
CA GLN A 28 -14.22 -1.16 0.79
C GLN A 28 -12.79 -1.38 1.29
N THR A 29 -12.57 -2.50 1.98
CA THR A 29 -11.21 -2.89 2.40
C THR A 29 -10.40 -3.39 1.22
N VAL A 30 -9.08 -3.20 1.30
CA VAL A 30 -8.15 -3.67 0.27
C VAL A 30 -7.78 -5.12 0.55
N LYS A 31 -7.93 -5.97 -0.46
CA LYS A 31 -7.48 -7.36 -0.41
C LYS A 31 -6.01 -7.46 -0.78
N TRP A 32 -5.34 -8.51 -0.32
CA TRP A 32 -3.92 -8.73 -0.63
C TRP A 32 -3.63 -8.74 -2.13
N GLY A 33 -4.50 -9.40 -2.94
CA GLY A 33 -4.31 -9.42 -4.39
C GLY A 33 -4.32 -8.03 -5.01
N GLU A 34 -5.25 -7.18 -4.58
CA GLU A 34 -5.33 -5.79 -5.03
C GLU A 34 -4.10 -4.99 -4.58
N ALA A 35 -3.68 -5.17 -3.33
CA ALA A 35 -2.52 -4.48 -2.78
C ALA A 35 -1.25 -4.82 -3.56
N LEU A 36 -1.04 -6.10 -3.87
CA LEU A 36 0.11 -6.54 -4.65
C LEU A 36 0.16 -5.87 -6.02
N LYS A 37 -0.94 -5.91 -6.77
CA LYS A 37 -0.98 -5.24 -8.07
C LYS A 37 -0.71 -3.74 -7.94
N MET A 38 -1.42 -3.07 -7.05
CA MET A 38 -1.33 -1.62 -6.92
C MET A 38 0.06 -1.17 -6.50
N VAL A 39 0.67 -1.83 -5.53
CA VAL A 39 2.01 -1.47 -5.05
C VAL A 39 3.07 -1.77 -6.10
N LEU A 40 3.04 -2.95 -6.69
CA LEU A 40 4.05 -3.33 -7.69
C LEU A 40 3.97 -2.42 -8.91
N ARG A 41 2.77 -2.17 -9.43
CA ARG A 41 2.61 -1.29 -10.59
C ARG A 41 2.99 0.16 -10.27
N SER A 42 2.66 0.64 -9.08
CA SER A 42 3.03 1.99 -8.64
C SER A 42 4.52 2.16 -8.48
N ALA A 43 5.21 1.11 -8.05
CA ALA A 43 6.67 1.10 -7.88
C ALA A 43 7.42 0.89 -9.20
N GLY A 44 6.71 0.69 -10.31
CA GLY A 44 7.32 0.59 -11.65
C GLY A 44 7.61 -0.83 -12.10
N TYR A 45 7.18 -1.85 -11.37
CA TYR A 45 7.38 -3.24 -11.81
C TYR A 45 6.41 -3.59 -12.94
N PRO A 46 6.78 -4.55 -13.81
CA PRO A 46 5.97 -4.87 -14.97
C PRO A 46 4.62 -5.50 -14.59
N ALA A 47 3.62 -5.26 -15.43
CA ALA A 47 2.33 -5.91 -15.28
C ALA A 47 2.47 -7.42 -15.40
N GLN A 48 1.73 -8.14 -14.55
CA GLN A 48 1.68 -9.60 -14.61
C GLN A 48 0.34 -10.03 -15.19
N THR A 49 0.32 -11.21 -15.80
CA THR A 49 -0.91 -11.79 -16.34
C THR A 49 -1.89 -12.04 -15.19
N GLU A 50 -3.10 -11.50 -15.32
CA GLU A 50 -4.16 -11.70 -14.34
C GLU A 50 -4.99 -12.92 -14.72
N LEU A 51 -5.23 -13.77 -13.73
CA LEU A 51 -6.01 -14.99 -13.90
C LEU A 51 -7.47 -14.69 -13.56
N SER A 52 -8.37 -15.65 -13.78
CA SER A 52 -9.76 -15.50 -13.36
C SER A 52 -9.96 -16.02 -11.94
N GLY A 53 -11.04 -15.57 -11.27
CA GLY A 53 -11.42 -16.03 -9.95
C GLY A 53 -10.61 -15.39 -8.80
N ASN A 54 -10.68 -16.03 -7.65
CA ASN A 54 -10.10 -15.50 -6.41
C ASN A 54 -8.57 -15.40 -6.43
N ASN A 55 -7.92 -16.17 -7.28
CA ASN A 55 -6.46 -16.17 -7.42
C ASN A 55 -5.98 -15.32 -8.61
N TRP A 56 -6.77 -14.33 -9.01
CA TRP A 56 -6.46 -13.53 -10.19
C TRP A 56 -5.09 -12.85 -10.12
N ALA A 57 -4.62 -12.53 -8.92
CA ALA A 57 -3.34 -11.84 -8.70
C ALA A 57 -2.19 -12.80 -8.35
N ALA A 58 -2.35 -14.12 -8.57
CA ALA A 58 -1.35 -15.10 -8.19
C ALA A 58 0.02 -14.83 -8.82
N ASN A 59 0.06 -14.32 -10.05
CA ASN A 59 1.32 -14.01 -10.70
C ASN A 59 2.01 -12.80 -10.09
N TYR A 60 1.26 -11.84 -9.54
CA TYR A 60 1.84 -10.74 -8.76
C TYR A 60 2.46 -11.25 -7.46
N LEU A 61 1.81 -12.22 -6.80
CA LEU A 61 2.38 -12.83 -5.59
C LEU A 61 3.68 -13.57 -5.90
N THR A 62 3.70 -14.37 -6.95
CA THR A 62 4.90 -15.09 -7.38
C THR A 62 6.04 -14.14 -7.71
N TYR A 63 5.73 -13.06 -8.44
CA TYR A 63 6.73 -12.05 -8.77
C TYR A 63 7.27 -11.37 -7.51
N ALA A 64 6.41 -10.97 -6.60
CA ALA A 64 6.82 -10.33 -5.35
C ALA A 64 7.69 -11.26 -4.50
N TYR A 65 7.32 -12.52 -4.40
CA TYR A 65 8.09 -13.50 -3.64
C TYR A 65 9.47 -13.73 -4.26
N ASN A 66 9.54 -13.90 -5.56
CA ASN A 66 10.80 -14.14 -6.27
C ASN A 66 11.75 -12.94 -6.22
N ASN A 67 11.22 -11.74 -5.98
CA ASN A 67 12.00 -10.52 -5.91
C ASN A 67 12.21 -10.01 -4.47
N GLY A 68 11.88 -10.82 -3.47
CA GLY A 68 12.11 -10.48 -2.06
C GLY A 68 11.19 -9.38 -1.53
N ILE A 69 10.10 -9.09 -2.21
CA ILE A 69 9.15 -8.05 -1.82
C ILE A 69 8.19 -8.57 -0.75
N VAL A 70 7.86 -9.85 -0.81
CA VAL A 70 7.15 -10.55 0.27
C VAL A 70 7.96 -11.77 0.69
N THR A 71 7.75 -12.23 1.92
CA THR A 71 8.52 -13.33 2.50
C THR A 71 7.82 -14.68 2.39
N SER A 72 6.56 -14.70 1.93
CA SER A 72 5.77 -15.93 1.75
C SER A 72 5.11 -15.93 0.39
N ASN A 73 5.06 -17.09 -0.26
CA ASN A 73 4.28 -17.31 -1.49
C ASN A 73 2.93 -17.97 -1.21
N LYS A 74 2.53 -18.02 0.07
CA LYS A 74 1.27 -18.67 0.51
C LYS A 74 0.32 -17.67 1.16
N ILE A 75 0.34 -16.43 0.70
CA ILE A 75 -0.55 -15.38 1.19
C ILE A 75 -1.94 -15.60 0.59
N ASP A 76 -2.97 -15.51 1.42
CA ASP A 76 -4.36 -15.55 0.96
C ASP A 76 -4.72 -14.23 0.28
N LEU A 77 -4.85 -14.28 -1.04
CA LEU A 77 -5.09 -13.08 -1.87
C LEU A 77 -6.46 -12.45 -1.63
N THR A 78 -7.40 -13.18 -1.03
CA THR A 78 -8.76 -12.70 -0.74
C THR A 78 -8.88 -12.07 0.64
N LYS A 79 -7.85 -12.19 1.46
CA LYS A 79 -7.83 -11.61 2.82
C LYS A 79 -7.55 -10.12 2.75
N SER A 80 -8.22 -9.34 3.59
CA SER A 80 -7.93 -7.89 3.71
C SER A 80 -6.54 -7.69 4.30
N ILE A 81 -5.76 -6.81 3.68
CA ILE A 81 -4.42 -6.47 4.16
C ILE A 81 -4.52 -5.49 5.33
N THR A 82 -3.64 -5.66 6.33
CA THR A 82 -3.55 -4.72 7.43
C THR A 82 -2.64 -3.55 7.07
N ARG A 83 -2.74 -2.46 7.84
CA ARG A 83 -1.89 -1.30 7.65
C ARG A 83 -0.41 -1.63 7.91
N LEU A 84 -0.13 -2.53 8.83
CA LEU A 84 1.26 -2.98 9.08
C LEU A 84 1.80 -3.80 7.91
N GLU A 85 1.01 -4.75 7.40
CA GLU A 85 1.40 -5.55 6.24
C GLU A 85 1.64 -4.67 5.01
N MET A 86 0.81 -3.63 4.83
CA MET A 86 0.98 -2.66 3.76
C MET A 86 2.30 -1.89 3.89
N ALA A 87 2.65 -1.46 5.10
CA ALA A 87 3.90 -0.74 5.32
C ALA A 87 5.11 -1.59 4.89
N GLU A 88 5.14 -2.85 5.29
CA GLU A 88 6.23 -3.75 4.90
C GLU A 88 6.26 -3.97 3.38
N LEU A 89 5.10 -4.21 2.77
CA LEU A 89 5.00 -4.42 1.32
C LEU A 89 5.55 -3.21 0.54
N VAL A 90 5.15 -2.00 0.92
CA VAL A 90 5.58 -0.77 0.25
C VAL A 90 7.09 -0.57 0.38
N VAL A 91 7.63 -0.68 1.58
CA VAL A 91 9.06 -0.46 1.82
C VAL A 91 9.91 -1.48 1.05
N ARG A 92 9.50 -2.75 1.07
CA ARG A 92 10.20 -3.78 0.32
C ARG A 92 10.09 -3.58 -1.19
N ALA A 93 8.92 -3.16 -1.69
CA ALA A 93 8.74 -2.87 -3.11
C ALA A 93 9.63 -1.72 -3.59
N LEU A 94 9.86 -0.73 -2.73
CA LEU A 94 10.75 0.39 -3.03
C LEU A 94 12.23 0.03 -2.83
N LYS A 95 12.54 -1.20 -2.40
CA LYS A 95 13.92 -1.67 -2.13
C LYS A 95 14.61 -0.84 -1.04
N LEU A 96 13.84 -0.39 -0.07
CA LEU A 96 14.33 0.37 1.08
C LEU A 96 14.40 -0.53 2.31
N GLN A 97 15.09 -0.04 3.34
CA GLN A 97 15.21 -0.72 4.62
C GLN A 97 14.22 -0.14 5.63
N PRO A 98 13.79 -0.93 6.63
CA PRO A 98 13.05 -0.36 7.75
C PRO A 98 13.92 0.67 8.48
N ALA A 99 13.29 1.70 9.04
CA ALA A 99 13.99 2.74 9.78
C ALA A 99 13.94 2.45 11.29
N THR A 100 14.97 2.88 12.01
CA THR A 100 15.00 2.71 13.47
C THR A 100 14.32 3.85 14.21
N SER A 101 14.10 4.97 13.53
CA SER A 101 13.44 6.15 14.09
C SER A 101 12.87 7.00 12.97
N VAL A 102 12.01 7.95 13.33
CA VAL A 102 11.54 8.96 12.38
C VAL A 102 12.54 10.12 12.31
N ASN A 103 12.57 10.80 11.15
CA ASN A 103 13.46 11.93 10.93
C ASN A 103 13.06 13.13 11.80
N ALA A 104 14.03 14.04 12.01
CA ALA A 104 13.78 15.27 12.75
C ALA A 104 12.61 16.05 12.12
N GLY A 105 11.74 16.59 12.97
CA GLY A 105 10.56 17.33 12.54
C GLY A 105 9.34 16.46 12.27
N ILE A 106 9.48 15.14 12.27
CA ILE A 106 8.37 14.21 12.11
C ILE A 106 7.95 13.70 13.49
N THR A 107 6.65 13.77 13.79
CA THR A 107 6.09 13.21 15.01
C THR A 107 5.85 11.72 14.82
N PRO A 108 6.51 10.85 15.59
CA PRO A 108 6.31 9.41 15.45
C PRO A 108 4.92 8.97 15.91
N PRO A 109 4.40 7.85 15.39
CA PRO A 109 3.16 7.28 15.92
C PRO A 109 3.37 6.80 17.36
N THR A 110 2.30 6.85 18.15
CA THR A 110 2.37 6.47 19.57
C THR A 110 2.02 5.00 19.82
N ASP A 111 1.49 4.32 18.81
CA ASP A 111 0.96 2.96 18.96
C ASP A 111 1.84 1.88 18.29
N THR A 112 2.95 2.26 17.70
CA THR A 112 3.89 1.29 17.12
C THR A 112 5.30 1.87 17.05
N VAL A 113 6.29 0.98 17.14
CA VAL A 113 7.70 1.30 16.92
C VAL A 113 8.24 0.53 15.71
N ASN A 114 7.35 0.00 14.88
CA ASN A 114 7.75 -0.83 13.73
C ASN A 114 8.53 -0.01 12.71
N GLY A 115 9.67 -0.54 12.28
CA GLY A 115 10.59 0.14 11.38
C GLY A 115 10.05 0.38 9.98
N TYR A 116 9.18 -0.48 9.47
CA TYR A 116 8.53 -0.26 8.17
C TYR A 116 7.55 0.90 8.25
N VAL A 117 6.82 1.03 9.35
CA VAL A 117 5.93 2.17 9.58
C VAL A 117 6.76 3.46 9.65
N TYR A 118 7.85 3.45 10.40
CA TYR A 118 8.75 4.62 10.49
C TYR A 118 9.29 5.02 9.11
N ALA A 119 9.62 4.05 8.28
CA ALA A 119 10.09 4.33 6.92
C ALA A 119 9.02 5.07 6.09
N LEU A 120 7.75 4.67 6.20
CA LEU A 120 6.66 5.38 5.51
C LEU A 120 6.49 6.82 6.01
N TYR A 121 6.64 7.04 7.31
CA TYR A 121 6.61 8.40 7.87
C TYR A 121 7.76 9.24 7.32
N ASN A 122 8.96 8.67 7.27
CA ASN A 122 10.15 9.38 6.75
C ASN A 122 10.03 9.72 5.27
N LEU A 123 9.31 8.91 4.50
CA LEU A 123 9.07 9.17 3.07
C LEU A 123 7.91 10.16 2.85
N GLY A 124 7.17 10.50 3.89
CA GLY A 124 5.99 11.37 3.76
C GLY A 124 4.78 10.68 3.13
N ILE A 125 4.80 9.35 3.04
CA ILE A 125 3.68 8.58 2.45
C ILE A 125 2.50 8.52 3.40
N VAL A 126 2.77 8.45 4.71
CA VAL A 126 1.74 8.47 5.75
C VAL A 126 2.13 9.50 6.82
N SER A 127 1.12 10.02 7.54
CA SER A 127 1.31 10.98 8.61
C SER A 127 0.55 10.61 9.89
N GLY A 128 -0.12 9.45 9.90
CA GLY A 128 -0.91 9.00 11.03
C GLY A 128 -2.28 9.67 11.12
N ASP A 129 -3.06 9.25 12.11
CA ASP A 129 -4.39 9.78 12.39
C ASP A 129 -4.35 10.54 13.70
N SER A 130 -4.56 11.85 13.63
CA SER A 130 -4.58 12.75 14.79
C SER A 130 -6.00 13.16 15.21
N SER A 131 -7.04 12.60 14.59
CA SER A 131 -8.43 12.97 14.85
C SER A 131 -8.86 12.70 16.29
N SER A 132 -8.20 11.74 16.97
CA SER A 132 -8.45 11.40 18.37
C SER A 132 -7.59 12.20 19.36
N GLY A 133 -6.79 13.16 18.88
CA GLY A 133 -5.79 13.85 19.68
C GLY A 133 -4.53 13.04 19.91
N LYS A 134 -4.42 11.87 19.32
CA LYS A 134 -3.27 10.98 19.36
C LYS A 134 -2.79 10.73 17.93
N ASN A 135 -1.47 10.61 17.76
CA ASN A 135 -0.90 10.27 16.47
C ASN A 135 -0.85 8.74 16.34
N LEU A 136 -1.90 8.14 15.79
CA LEU A 136 -2.04 6.69 15.67
C LEU A 136 -1.79 6.24 14.24
N TYR A 137 -1.05 5.15 14.07
CA TYR A 137 -0.91 4.49 12.79
C TYR A 137 -1.97 3.39 12.58
N LEU A 138 -2.41 2.75 13.66
CA LEU A 138 -3.38 1.65 13.66
C LEU A 138 -2.86 0.43 12.86
N PRO A 139 -1.74 -0.16 13.26
CA PRO A 139 -1.08 -1.21 12.46
C PRO A 139 -1.92 -2.45 12.25
N GLY A 140 -2.78 -2.81 13.20
CA GLY A 140 -3.64 -3.99 13.12
C GLY A 140 -4.93 -3.78 12.34
N SER A 141 -5.27 -2.55 12.00
CA SER A 141 -6.49 -2.25 11.26
C SER A 141 -6.34 -2.58 9.79
N THR A 142 -7.44 -2.97 9.14
CA THR A 142 -7.47 -3.16 7.69
C THR A 142 -7.46 -1.81 6.99
N LEU A 143 -7.00 -1.81 5.75
CA LEU A 143 -6.85 -0.60 4.96
C LEU A 143 -8.04 -0.43 4.04
N LEU A 144 -8.55 0.80 3.93
CA LEU A 144 -9.61 1.14 2.98
C LEU A 144 -9.00 1.53 1.63
N ARG A 145 -9.78 1.35 0.56
CA ARG A 145 -9.31 1.62 -0.81
C ARG A 145 -8.98 3.10 -1.04
N ASP A 146 -9.70 4.02 -0.42
CA ASP A 146 -9.38 5.44 -0.54
C ASP A 146 -8.06 5.79 0.17
N GLU A 147 -7.75 5.15 1.29
CA GLU A 147 -6.45 5.29 1.95
C GLU A 147 -5.34 4.70 1.08
N MET A 148 -5.59 3.54 0.48
CA MET A 148 -4.65 2.89 -0.44
C MET A 148 -4.32 3.77 -1.63
N ALA A 149 -5.31 4.42 -2.21
CA ALA A 149 -5.10 5.29 -3.37
C ALA A 149 -4.08 6.40 -3.06
N LYS A 150 -4.15 6.98 -1.87
CA LYS A 150 -3.18 7.99 -1.41
C LYS A 150 -1.79 7.39 -1.24
N ILE A 151 -1.70 6.22 -0.61
CA ILE A 151 -0.42 5.54 -0.35
C ILE A 151 0.29 5.22 -1.66
N VAL A 152 -0.40 4.62 -2.62
CA VAL A 152 0.26 4.22 -3.88
C VAL A 152 0.61 5.40 -4.77
N CYS A 153 -0.09 6.53 -4.67
CA CYS A 153 0.37 7.77 -5.30
C CYS A 153 1.71 8.22 -4.70
N GLY A 154 1.87 8.10 -3.39
CA GLY A 154 3.15 8.34 -2.73
C GLY A 154 4.24 7.40 -3.19
N VAL A 155 3.89 6.12 -3.41
CA VAL A 155 4.83 5.13 -3.96
C VAL A 155 5.27 5.54 -5.37
N MET A 156 4.36 5.97 -6.24
CA MET A 156 4.70 6.44 -7.58
C MET A 156 5.67 7.62 -7.54
N ASP A 157 5.49 8.53 -6.60
CA ASP A 157 6.37 9.69 -6.44
C ASP A 157 7.79 9.28 -6.05
N GLN A 158 7.92 8.27 -5.19
CA GLN A 158 9.23 7.75 -4.76
C GLN A 158 9.93 6.94 -5.84
N ALA A 159 9.18 6.30 -6.72
CA ALA A 159 9.71 5.39 -7.74
C ALA A 159 10.20 6.10 -9.02
N LYS A 160 10.12 7.40 -9.08
CA LYS A 160 10.58 8.18 -10.25
C LYS A 160 12.09 8.16 -10.39
#